data_2683b6578e0e0eeac1147fce9670488b
#
_entry.id   2683b6578e0e0eeac1147fce9670488b
#
_cell.length_a   1.000
_cell.length_b   1.000
_cell.length_c   1.000
_cell.angle_alpha   90.00
_cell.angle_beta   90.00
_cell.angle_gamma   90.00
#
_symmetry.space_group_name_H-M   'P 1'
#
loop_
_entity.id
_entity.type
_entity.pdbx_description
1 polymer ?
#
loop_
_entity_poly.entity_id
_entity_poly.type
_entity_poly.pdbx_seq_one_letter_code
_entity_poly.pdbx_strand_id
1 'polypeptide(L)' 'MNPISSKNINIYEKNLEMMKMRIIELERNNIKTRALSDAEIREKIRSIIIEETNKNY' A
#
# COMPACT_ATOMS: atom_id res chain seq x y z
N MET A 1 16.48 5.73 16.62
CA MET A 1 16.65 5.51 15.40
C MET A 1 17.44 6.48 14.73
N ASN A 2 18.10 6.08 13.89
CA ASN A 2 18.92 6.91 13.40
C ASN A 2 18.37 7.71 12.37
N PRO A 3 18.59 8.87 12.45
CA PRO A 3 18.05 9.84 11.60
C PRO A 3 18.74 9.85 10.31
N ILE A 4 19.43 8.87 10.12
CA ILE A 4 20.05 8.74 8.99
C ILE A 4 19.26 8.89 7.88
N SER A 5 19.61 9.44 6.98
CA SER A 5 18.95 9.39 5.76
C SER A 5 17.57 9.78 5.86
N SER A 6 17.31 10.88 6.45
CA SER A 6 15.97 11.38 6.46
C SER A 6 15.45 11.54 5.06
N LYS A 7 16.25 11.79 4.07
CA LYS A 7 15.80 11.88 2.70
C LYS A 7 15.27 10.55 2.20
N ASN A 8 16.00 9.50 2.48
CA ASN A 8 15.57 8.18 2.07
C ASN A 8 14.31 7.76 2.81
N ILE A 9 14.23 8.14 4.08
CA ILE A 9 13.06 7.86 4.85
C ILE A 9 11.84 8.53 4.24
N ASN A 10 11.98 9.73 3.74
CA ASN A 10 10.88 10.42 3.11
C ASN A 10 10.35 9.68 1.90
N ILE A 11 11.23 9.13 1.10
CA ILE A 11 10.83 8.35 -0.06
C ILE A 11 10.05 7.12 0.38
N TYR A 12 10.56 6.42 1.38
CA TYR A 12 9.89 5.25 1.89
C TYR A 12 8.55 5.60 2.51
N GLU A 13 8.50 6.72 3.22
CA GLU A 13 7.26 7.15 3.83
C GLU A 13 6.18 7.42 2.80
N LYS A 14 6.56 8.02 1.67
CA LYS A 14 5.61 8.30 0.63
C LYS A 14 5.05 7.01 0.05
N ASN A 15 5.91 6.08 -0.27
CA ASN A 15 5.49 4.80 -0.79
C ASN A 15 4.57 4.09 0.20
N LEU A 16 4.95 4.12 1.46
CA LEU A 16 4.19 3.46 2.50
C LEU A 16 2.82 4.10 2.69
N GLU A 17 2.75 5.41 2.64
CA GLU A 17 1.48 6.11 2.74
C GLU A 17 0.55 5.75 1.60
N MET A 18 1.08 5.69 0.40
CA MET A 18 0.27 5.33 -0.75
C MET A 18 -0.22 3.89 -0.66
N MET A 19 0.62 2.99 -0.18
CA MET A 19 0.21 1.61 0.06
C MET A 19 -0.96 1.57 1.03
N LYS A 20 -0.82 2.26 2.16
CA LYS A 20 -1.85 2.27 3.18
C LYS A 20 -3.17 2.80 2.65
N MET A 21 -3.12 3.90 1.92
CA MET A 21 -4.32 4.50 1.38
C MET A 21 -5.02 3.57 0.39
N ARG A 22 -4.24 2.95 -0.47
CA ARG A 22 -4.80 2.05 -1.47
C ARG A 22 -5.40 0.80 -0.83
N ILE A 23 -4.75 0.28 0.19
CA ILE A 23 -5.24 -0.90 0.89
C ILE A 23 -6.52 -0.57 1.65
N ILE A 24 -6.55 0.58 2.31
CA ILE A 24 -7.75 1.01 3.02
C ILE A 24 -8.92 1.17 2.06
N GLU A 25 -8.69 1.78 0.92
CA GLU A 25 -9.72 1.95 -0.09
C GLU A 25 -10.24 0.61 -0.59
N LEU A 26 -9.32 -0.30 -0.83
CA LEU A 26 -9.69 -1.63 -1.28
C LEU A 26 -10.58 -2.33 -0.25
N GLU A 27 -10.19 -2.26 1.01
CA GLU A 27 -10.97 -2.89 2.07
C GLU A 27 -12.33 -2.26 2.24
N ARG A 28 -12.40 -0.93 2.19
CA ARG A 28 -13.67 -0.23 2.31
C ARG A 28 -14.63 -0.59 1.19
N ASN A 29 -14.10 -0.62 -0.03
CA ASN A 29 -14.89 -1.00 -1.16
C ASN A 29 -15.39 -2.42 -1.02
N ASN A 30 -14.54 -3.32 -0.56
CA ASN A 30 -14.93 -4.71 -0.44
C ASN A 30 -15.97 -4.93 0.68
N ILE A 31 -15.91 -4.13 1.72
CA ILE A 31 -16.91 -4.20 2.76
C ILE A 31 -18.27 -3.85 2.18
N LYS A 32 -18.30 -2.85 1.31
CA LYS A 32 -19.56 -2.43 0.70
C LYS A 32 -20.08 -3.40 -0.35
N THR A 33 -19.21 -3.87 -1.20
CA THR A 33 -19.62 -4.66 -2.35
C THR A 33 -19.51 -6.15 -2.14
N ARG A 34 -18.60 -6.56 -1.28
CA ARG A 34 -18.29 -7.96 -1.03
C ARG A 34 -18.00 -8.73 -2.31
N ALA A 35 -17.42 -8.01 -3.26
CA ALA A 35 -17.16 -8.58 -4.56
C ALA A 35 -15.93 -9.49 -4.59
N LEU A 36 -15.03 -9.33 -3.63
CA LEU A 36 -13.79 -10.07 -3.64
C LEU A 36 -13.72 -11.05 -2.49
N SER A 37 -13.18 -12.21 -2.77
CA SER A 37 -12.93 -13.21 -1.73
C SER A 37 -11.66 -12.82 -0.97
N ASP A 38 -11.40 -13.50 0.14
CA ASP A 38 -10.19 -13.26 0.93
C ASP A 38 -8.94 -13.49 0.10
N ALA A 39 -8.94 -14.52 -0.74
CA ALA A 39 -7.80 -14.81 -1.59
C ALA A 39 -7.58 -13.70 -2.60
N GLU A 40 -8.66 -13.17 -3.16
CA GLU A 40 -8.57 -12.08 -4.12
C GLU A 40 -8.08 -10.80 -3.45
N ILE A 41 -8.52 -10.53 -2.23
CA ILE A 41 -8.06 -9.38 -1.49
C ILE A 41 -6.56 -9.47 -1.23
N ARG A 42 -6.08 -10.63 -0.82
CA ARG A 42 -4.64 -10.82 -0.58
C ARG A 42 -3.83 -10.57 -1.84
N GLU A 43 -4.32 -11.06 -2.97
CA GLU A 43 -3.62 -10.86 -4.23
C GLU A 43 -3.57 -9.39 -4.60
N LYS A 44 -4.66 -8.67 -4.40
CA LYS A 44 -4.68 -7.25 -4.71
C LYS A 44 -3.78 -6.46 -3.79
N ILE A 45 -3.75 -6.80 -2.50
CA ILE A 45 -2.85 -6.16 -1.56
C ILE A 45 -1.40 -6.40 -1.97
N ARG A 46 -1.08 -7.62 -2.36
CA ARG A 46 0.24 -7.95 -2.80
C ARG A 46 0.64 -7.12 -4.01
N SER A 47 -0.26 -6.99 -4.98
CA SER A 47 -0.02 -6.17 -6.16
C SER A 47 0.22 -4.72 -5.81
N ILE A 48 -0.56 -4.19 -4.88
CA ILE A 48 -0.41 -2.81 -4.43
C ILE A 48 0.99 -2.61 -3.82
N ILE A 49 1.41 -3.53 -2.99
CA ILE A 49 2.72 -3.42 -2.36
C ILE A 49 3.83 -3.44 -3.41
N ILE A 50 3.74 -4.36 -4.35
CA ILE A 50 4.74 -4.46 -5.40
C ILE A 50 4.76 -3.19 -6.25
N GLU A 51 3.60 -2.71 -6.64
CA GLU A 51 3.52 -1.51 -7.47
C GLU A 51 4.10 -0.30 -6.75
N GLU A 52 3.73 -0.11 -5.49
CA GLU A 52 4.19 1.07 -4.77
C GLU A 52 5.68 1.00 -4.44
N THR A 53 6.22 -0.18 -4.19
CA THR A 53 7.65 -0.28 -3.92
C THR A 53 8.48 0.00 -5.16
N ASN A 54 7.89 -0.11 -6.34
CA ASN A 54 8.61 0.16 -7.58
C ASN A 54 8.51 1.60 -8.03
N LYS A 55 7.74 2.42 -7.34
CA LYS A 55 7.61 3.83 -7.73
C LYS A 55 8.68 4.67 -7.07
N ASN A 56 9.11 5.68 -7.82
CA ASN A 56 10.04 6.67 -7.32
C ASN A 56 9.30 7.98 -7.16
N TYR A 57 9.18 8.42 -5.94
CA TYR A 57 8.50 9.69 -5.65
C TYR A 57 9.48 10.83 -5.45
#